data_15de7069d115e462916a522c09a8ff24
#
_entry.id   15de7069d115e462916a522c09a8ff24
#
_cell.length_a   1.000
_cell.length_b   1.000
_cell.length_c   1.000
_cell.angle_alpha   90.00
_cell.angle_beta   90.00
_cell.angle_gamma   90.00
#
_symmetry.space_group_name_H-M   'P 1'
#
loop_
_entity.id
_entity.type
_entity.pdbx_description
1 polymer ?
#
loop_
_entity_poly.entity_id
_entity_poly.type
_entity_poly.pdbx_seq_one_letter_code
_entity_poly.pdbx_strand_id
1 'polypeptide(L)'
;SDTLLLNAKELSESHDVPLIMHQSWSKDEVDACQIRTGLRPIEHLAELGILGPNTTLVHMIHVDDNEIDILAQTDTNVVHCPAPGIKRGYGAARIGRFVEMLNSGVSVALGCDAANWANSLDIGRAMYLACLIHREVRGQVPAISEEMALEMATIHGARAVGMAEEIGSLEVGKRADIVIHNTTAPETHPAHNLVTNLVYSSL
;
A
#
# COMPACT_ATOMS: atom_id res chain seq x y z
N SER A 1 -15.58 9.77 14.37
CA SER A 1 -16.43 9.11 15.37
C SER A 1 -16.85 7.73 14.87
N ASP A 2 -17.16 6.84 15.77
CA ASP A 2 -17.54 5.45 15.45
C ASP A 2 -18.82 5.41 14.59
N THR A 3 -19.78 6.25 14.88
CA THR A 3 -21.00 6.39 14.06
C THR A 3 -20.69 6.73 12.60
N LEU A 4 -19.71 7.61 12.33
CA LEU A 4 -19.32 7.95 10.98
C LEU A 4 -18.65 6.76 10.27
N LEU A 5 -17.80 6.02 10.97
CA LEU A 5 -17.16 4.81 10.44
C LEU A 5 -18.17 3.72 10.09
N LEU A 6 -19.12 3.45 10.99
CA LEU A 6 -20.18 2.48 10.78
C LEU A 6 -21.08 2.86 9.60
N ASN A 7 -21.50 4.13 9.50
CA ASN A 7 -22.29 4.62 8.37
C ASN A 7 -21.51 4.53 7.04
N ALA A 8 -20.21 4.83 7.06
CA ALA A 8 -19.36 4.70 5.87
C ALA A 8 -19.21 3.23 5.44
N LYS A 9 -19.10 2.32 6.39
CA LYS A 9 -19.05 0.87 6.13
C LYS A 9 -20.37 0.38 5.54
N GLU A 10 -21.51 0.78 6.12
CA GLU A 10 -22.84 0.44 5.59
C GLU A 10 -23.04 0.94 4.16
N LEU A 11 -22.63 2.18 3.85
CA LEU A 11 -22.66 2.71 2.49
C LEU A 11 -21.76 1.93 1.53
N SER A 12 -20.55 1.60 1.95
CA SER A 12 -19.62 0.77 1.18
C SER A 12 -20.24 -0.57 0.81
N GLU A 13 -20.85 -1.25 1.77
CA GLU A 13 -21.49 -2.56 1.58
C GLU A 13 -22.74 -2.46 0.72
N SER A 14 -23.59 -1.44 0.96
CA SER A 14 -24.86 -1.28 0.22
C SER A 14 -24.66 -0.92 -1.25
N HIS A 15 -23.53 -0.30 -1.59
CA HIS A 15 -23.20 0.10 -2.97
C HIS A 15 -22.13 -0.79 -3.62
N ASP A 16 -21.65 -1.81 -2.92
CA ASP A 16 -20.57 -2.71 -3.36
C ASP A 16 -19.32 -1.92 -3.85
N VAL A 17 -18.88 -0.97 -3.04
CA VAL A 17 -17.70 -0.16 -3.30
C VAL A 17 -16.72 -0.23 -2.13
N PRO A 18 -15.40 -0.19 -2.35
CA PRO A 18 -14.43 -0.27 -1.25
C PRO A 18 -14.49 0.95 -0.33
N LEU A 19 -14.31 0.72 0.96
CA LEU A 19 -14.06 1.76 1.95
C LEU A 19 -12.56 2.07 2.00
N ILE A 20 -12.19 3.26 1.57
CA ILE A 20 -10.77 3.70 1.57
C ILE A 20 -10.60 4.87 2.52
N MET A 21 -9.65 4.78 3.47
CA MET A 21 -9.38 5.86 4.42
C MET A 21 -7.92 5.88 4.86
N HIS A 22 -7.45 7.06 5.33
CA HIS A 22 -6.14 7.18 5.98
C HIS A 22 -6.20 6.59 7.39
N GLN A 23 -5.12 5.91 7.79
CA GLN A 23 -5.00 5.35 9.14
C GLN A 23 -3.54 5.22 9.59
N SER A 24 -3.29 5.41 10.87
CA SER A 24 -2.00 5.17 11.54
C SER A 24 -0.80 5.84 10.86
N TRP A 25 -1.03 7.05 10.31
CA TRP A 25 0.02 7.80 9.59
C TRP A 25 0.97 8.55 10.54
N SER A 26 0.53 8.84 11.79
CA SER A 26 1.34 9.51 12.80
C SER A 26 1.17 8.87 14.19
N LYS A 27 2.18 9.06 15.04
CA LYS A 27 2.09 8.61 16.43
C LYS A 27 0.97 9.32 17.20
N ASP A 28 0.77 10.61 16.94
CA ASP A 28 -0.26 11.42 17.62
C ASP A 28 -1.68 10.89 17.32
N GLU A 29 -1.92 10.41 16.10
CA GLU A 29 -3.19 9.78 15.73
C GLU A 29 -3.40 8.47 16.51
N VAL A 30 -2.36 7.63 16.59
CA VAL A 30 -2.41 6.38 17.35
C VAL A 30 -2.67 6.65 18.84
N ASP A 31 -1.91 7.57 19.43
CA ASP A 31 -2.06 7.94 20.84
C ASP A 31 -3.45 8.52 21.13
N ALA A 32 -3.98 9.37 20.24
CA ALA A 32 -5.33 9.94 20.37
C ALA A 32 -6.42 8.86 20.29
N CYS A 33 -6.27 7.87 19.43
CA CYS A 33 -7.18 6.72 19.38
C CYS A 33 -7.14 5.93 20.70
N GLN A 34 -5.94 5.61 21.17
CA GLN A 34 -5.72 4.84 22.39
C GLN A 34 -6.27 5.55 23.65
N ILE A 35 -6.08 6.87 23.73
CA ILE A 35 -6.65 7.68 24.83
C ILE A 35 -8.19 7.66 24.78
N ARG A 36 -8.78 7.73 23.59
CA ARG A 36 -10.23 7.79 23.41
C ARG A 36 -10.94 6.45 23.62
N THR A 37 -10.32 5.35 23.17
CA THR A 37 -10.99 4.05 23.07
C THR A 37 -10.38 2.97 23.97
N GLY A 38 -9.17 3.18 24.47
CA GLY A 38 -8.39 2.16 25.16
C GLY A 38 -7.66 1.19 24.22
N LEU A 39 -7.89 1.29 22.90
CA LEU A 39 -7.38 0.39 21.87
C LEU A 39 -6.49 1.13 20.88
N ARG A 40 -5.59 0.38 20.24
CA ARG A 40 -4.88 0.87 19.08
C ARG A 40 -5.82 0.97 17.86
N PRO A 41 -5.47 1.78 16.84
CA PRO A 41 -6.40 2.07 15.75
C PRO A 41 -6.96 0.84 15.03
N ILE A 42 -6.13 -0.16 14.71
CA ILE A 42 -6.58 -1.34 13.97
C ILE A 42 -7.40 -2.28 14.86
N GLU A 43 -7.04 -2.40 16.13
CA GLU A 43 -7.84 -3.12 17.13
C GLU A 43 -9.25 -2.51 17.24
N HIS A 44 -9.33 -1.19 17.31
CA HIS A 44 -10.61 -0.47 17.38
C HIS A 44 -11.44 -0.65 16.12
N LEU A 45 -10.83 -0.59 14.93
CA LEU A 45 -11.52 -0.85 13.66
C LEU A 45 -12.01 -2.30 13.56
N ALA A 46 -11.25 -3.25 14.09
CA ALA A 46 -11.65 -4.65 14.16
C ALA A 46 -12.88 -4.85 15.06
N GLU A 47 -12.88 -4.26 16.26
CA GLU A 47 -14.05 -4.30 17.16
C GLU A 47 -15.32 -3.69 16.56
N LEU A 48 -15.17 -2.65 15.74
CA LEU A 48 -16.27 -2.03 15.02
C LEU A 48 -16.74 -2.82 13.79
N GLY A 49 -16.03 -3.89 13.38
CA GLY A 49 -16.34 -4.65 12.18
C GLY A 49 -16.06 -3.90 10.87
N ILE A 50 -15.15 -2.90 10.91
CA ILE A 50 -14.82 -2.08 9.73
C ILE A 50 -13.90 -2.83 8.76
N LEU A 51 -13.00 -3.69 9.29
CA LEU A 51 -11.98 -4.38 8.52
C LEU A 51 -12.57 -5.47 7.62
N GLY A 52 -11.84 -5.79 6.55
CA GLY A 52 -12.23 -6.81 5.59
C GLY A 52 -11.67 -6.56 4.19
N PRO A 53 -11.90 -7.48 3.23
CA PRO A 53 -11.33 -7.39 1.87
C PRO A 53 -11.78 -6.14 1.10
N ASN A 54 -12.93 -5.57 1.45
CA ASN A 54 -13.43 -4.32 0.88
C ASN A 54 -12.98 -3.06 1.65
N THR A 55 -12.05 -3.19 2.61
CA THR A 55 -11.49 -2.06 3.34
C THR A 55 -10.03 -1.87 2.96
N THR A 56 -9.66 -0.63 2.67
CA THR A 56 -8.29 -0.24 2.33
C THR A 56 -7.81 0.90 3.22
N LEU A 57 -6.69 0.66 3.91
CA LEU A 57 -6.10 1.60 4.85
C LEU A 57 -4.82 2.20 4.28
N VAL A 58 -4.78 3.53 4.16
CA VAL A 58 -3.65 4.26 3.57
C VAL A 58 -2.67 4.71 4.65
N HIS A 59 -1.39 4.65 4.35
CA HIS A 59 -0.22 4.96 5.15
C HIS A 59 0.23 3.83 6.09
N MET A 60 -0.49 3.49 7.13
CA MET A 60 -0.21 2.39 8.05
C MET A 60 1.25 2.35 8.56
N ILE A 61 1.78 3.53 8.94
CA ILE A 61 3.19 3.69 9.34
C ILE A 61 3.40 3.19 10.78
N HIS A 62 2.48 3.54 11.68
CA HIS A 62 2.59 3.27 13.12
C HIS A 62 1.74 2.08 13.56
N VAL A 63 2.10 0.88 13.12
CA VAL A 63 1.45 -0.39 13.49
C VAL A 63 2.39 -1.29 14.29
N ASP A 64 1.82 -2.17 15.11
CA ASP A 64 2.55 -3.22 15.83
C ASP A 64 2.28 -4.62 15.27
N ASP A 65 2.86 -5.65 15.90
CA ASP A 65 2.71 -7.04 15.43
C ASP A 65 1.26 -7.51 15.49
N ASN A 66 0.54 -7.19 16.57
CA ASN A 66 -0.86 -7.59 16.73
C ASN A 66 -1.75 -6.96 15.65
N GLU A 67 -1.52 -5.68 15.33
CA GLU A 67 -2.26 -5.00 14.26
C GLU A 67 -1.96 -5.59 12.87
N ILE A 68 -0.72 -6.04 12.61
CA ILE A 68 -0.36 -6.76 11.37
C ILE A 68 -1.11 -8.09 11.29
N ASP A 69 -1.15 -8.84 12.38
CA ASP A 69 -1.88 -10.11 12.43
C ASP A 69 -3.38 -9.92 12.18
N ILE A 70 -3.99 -8.88 12.74
CA ILE A 70 -5.39 -8.52 12.49
C ILE A 70 -5.62 -8.18 11.01
N LEU A 71 -4.74 -7.37 10.39
CA LEU A 71 -4.85 -7.03 8.97
C LEU A 71 -4.78 -8.28 8.08
N ALA A 72 -3.86 -9.20 8.37
CA ALA A 72 -3.72 -10.46 7.64
C ALA A 72 -4.95 -11.38 7.80
N GLN A 73 -5.48 -11.50 9.02
CA GLN A 73 -6.65 -12.34 9.31
C GLN A 73 -7.95 -11.80 8.70
N THR A 74 -8.03 -10.50 8.49
CA THR A 74 -9.22 -9.84 7.94
C THR A 74 -9.15 -9.59 6.43
N ASP A 75 -8.05 -9.97 5.77
CA ASP A 75 -7.79 -9.66 4.36
C ASP A 75 -7.89 -8.15 4.05
N THR A 76 -7.60 -7.29 5.03
CA THR A 76 -7.66 -5.83 4.87
C THR A 76 -6.49 -5.33 4.03
N ASN A 77 -6.78 -4.52 3.00
CA ASN A 77 -5.76 -3.98 2.12
C ASN A 77 -5.06 -2.77 2.74
N VAL A 78 -3.78 -2.62 2.43
CA VAL A 78 -2.94 -1.48 2.84
C VAL A 78 -2.40 -0.76 1.62
N VAL A 79 -2.26 0.57 1.68
CA VAL A 79 -1.57 1.36 0.65
C VAL A 79 -0.36 2.07 1.25
N HIS A 80 0.82 1.71 0.75
CA HIS A 80 2.08 2.38 1.07
C HIS A 80 2.31 3.56 0.12
N CYS A 81 2.49 4.76 0.68
CA CYS A 81 2.81 5.98 -0.06
C CYS A 81 4.24 6.43 0.25
N PRO A 82 5.28 5.92 -0.46
CA PRO A 82 6.67 6.19 -0.10
C PRO A 82 7.07 7.65 -0.27
N ALA A 83 6.69 8.30 -1.36
CA ALA A 83 7.12 9.67 -1.67
C ALA A 83 6.67 10.70 -0.62
N PRO A 84 5.37 10.81 -0.24
CA PRO A 84 4.95 11.72 0.83
C PRO A 84 5.53 11.34 2.19
N GLY A 85 5.67 10.06 2.49
CA GLY A 85 6.28 9.58 3.73
C GLY A 85 7.72 10.05 3.90
N ILE A 86 8.54 10.01 2.83
CA ILE A 86 9.92 10.48 2.81
C ILE A 86 9.95 12.01 2.87
N LYS A 87 9.22 12.67 1.98
CA LYS A 87 9.22 14.13 1.83
C LYS A 87 8.80 14.85 3.11
N ARG A 88 7.91 14.24 3.88
CA ARG A 88 7.41 14.79 5.14
C ARG A 88 8.18 14.32 6.37
N GLY A 89 9.06 13.34 6.23
CA GLY A 89 9.80 12.81 7.35
C GLY A 89 8.95 11.99 8.34
N TYR A 90 7.85 11.40 7.88
CA TYR A 90 6.97 10.56 8.73
C TYR A 90 7.63 9.25 9.16
N GLY A 91 8.78 8.92 8.59
CA GLY A 91 9.51 7.71 8.95
C GLY A 91 8.96 6.45 8.29
N ALA A 92 8.23 6.55 7.20
CA ALA A 92 7.58 5.44 6.52
C ALA A 92 8.52 4.25 6.26
N ALA A 93 9.78 4.49 5.90
CA ALA A 93 10.77 3.43 5.72
C ALA A 93 11.38 2.93 7.03
N ARG A 94 11.60 3.82 8.00
CA ARG A 94 12.29 3.53 9.26
C ARG A 94 11.39 2.91 10.32
N ILE A 95 10.14 3.38 10.40
CA ILE A 95 9.13 2.98 11.39
C ILE A 95 8.12 2.03 10.75
N GLY A 96 7.74 2.31 9.48
CA GLY A 96 6.74 1.54 8.76
C GLY A 96 7.14 0.08 8.58
N ARG A 97 6.18 -0.79 8.77
CA ARG A 97 6.37 -2.26 8.83
C ARG A 97 5.84 -2.96 7.58
N PHE A 98 6.01 -2.33 6.42
CA PHE A 98 5.47 -2.85 5.15
C PHE A 98 6.07 -4.18 4.73
N VAL A 99 7.36 -4.41 5.04
CA VAL A 99 8.03 -5.69 4.76
C VAL A 99 7.43 -6.81 5.63
N GLU A 100 7.16 -6.53 6.91
CA GLU A 100 6.50 -7.46 7.81
C GLU A 100 5.06 -7.74 7.38
N MET A 101 4.30 -6.71 6.98
CA MET A 101 2.94 -6.87 6.44
C MET A 101 2.95 -7.79 5.22
N LEU A 102 3.83 -7.55 4.24
CA LEU A 102 3.98 -8.40 3.05
C LEU A 102 4.34 -9.85 3.42
N ASN A 103 5.27 -10.04 4.36
CA ASN A 103 5.66 -11.37 4.83
C ASN A 103 4.54 -12.10 5.60
N SER A 104 3.62 -11.37 6.22
CA SER A 104 2.43 -11.91 6.89
C SER A 104 1.25 -12.10 5.93
N GLY A 105 1.42 -11.85 4.64
CA GLY A 105 0.39 -12.03 3.61
C GLY A 105 -0.61 -10.88 3.47
N VAL A 106 -0.37 -9.74 4.13
CA VAL A 106 -1.20 -8.54 3.94
C VAL A 106 -0.99 -8.01 2.51
N SER A 107 -2.08 -7.72 1.81
CA SER A 107 -2.03 -7.06 0.51
C SER A 107 -1.61 -5.62 0.67
N VAL A 108 -0.36 -5.29 0.28
CA VAL A 108 0.18 -3.93 0.33
C VAL A 108 0.32 -3.38 -1.07
N ALA A 109 -0.49 -2.40 -1.42
CA ALA A 109 -0.41 -1.66 -2.69
C ALA A 109 0.52 -0.45 -2.59
N LEU A 110 0.89 0.13 -3.73
CA LEU A 110 1.56 1.43 -3.82
C LEU A 110 0.58 2.54 -4.15
N GLY A 111 0.82 3.71 -3.55
CA GLY A 111 0.07 4.93 -3.82
C GLY A 111 0.98 6.16 -3.92
N CYS A 112 0.49 7.19 -4.60
CA CYS A 112 1.18 8.47 -4.71
C CYS A 112 0.68 9.51 -3.70
N ASP A 113 -0.47 9.23 -3.03
CA ASP A 113 -1.17 10.25 -2.25
C ASP A 113 -1.58 11.45 -3.13
N ALA A 114 -1.92 12.58 -2.56
CA ALA A 114 -2.27 13.77 -3.32
C ALA A 114 -1.08 14.33 -4.11
N ALA A 115 -1.36 14.88 -5.30
CA ALA A 115 -0.33 15.40 -6.20
C ALA A 115 0.55 16.49 -5.57
N ASN A 116 0.02 17.29 -4.63
CA ASN A 116 0.78 18.29 -3.89
C ASN A 116 1.70 17.67 -2.83
N TRP A 117 1.44 16.45 -2.38
CA TRP A 117 2.28 15.73 -1.42
C TRP A 117 3.46 15.02 -2.09
N ALA A 118 3.20 14.22 -3.11
CA ALA A 118 4.24 13.51 -3.85
C ALA A 118 4.93 14.38 -4.92
N ASN A 119 4.29 15.45 -5.40
CA ASN A 119 4.64 16.21 -6.60
C ASN A 119 4.67 15.37 -7.88
N SER A 120 4.06 14.20 -7.86
CA SER A 120 3.95 13.27 -8.98
C SER A 120 2.83 12.28 -8.71
N LEU A 121 2.13 11.82 -9.76
CA LEU A 121 1.20 10.71 -9.72
C LEU A 121 1.77 9.50 -10.46
N ASP A 122 3.06 9.28 -10.33
CA ASP A 122 3.84 8.27 -11.02
C ASP A 122 4.07 7.05 -10.12
N ILE A 123 3.39 5.95 -10.42
CA ILE A 123 3.52 4.68 -9.70
C ILE A 123 4.88 4.01 -9.97
N GLY A 124 5.49 4.22 -11.13
CA GLY A 124 6.86 3.76 -11.42
C GLY A 124 7.85 4.35 -10.41
N ARG A 125 7.76 5.66 -10.16
CA ARG A 125 8.54 6.33 -9.13
C ARG A 125 8.22 5.79 -7.71
N ALA A 126 6.99 5.43 -7.42
CA ALA A 126 6.65 4.81 -6.14
C ALA A 126 7.29 3.43 -5.98
N MET A 127 7.34 2.59 -7.03
CA MET A 127 8.08 1.31 -7.04
C MET A 127 9.56 1.52 -6.75
N TYR A 128 10.20 2.44 -7.48
CA TYR A 128 11.61 2.80 -7.30
C TYR A 128 11.92 3.16 -5.84
N LEU A 129 11.14 4.09 -5.27
CA LEU A 129 11.33 4.54 -3.89
C LEU A 129 11.10 3.41 -2.89
N ALA A 130 10.05 2.61 -3.04
CA ALA A 130 9.74 1.50 -2.13
C ALA A 130 10.91 0.49 -2.07
N CYS A 131 11.47 0.11 -3.22
CA CYS A 131 12.63 -0.79 -3.27
C CYS A 131 13.85 -0.18 -2.56
N LEU A 132 14.22 1.05 -2.88
CA LEU A 132 15.47 1.63 -2.39
C LEU A 132 15.44 1.98 -0.91
N ILE A 133 14.38 2.66 -0.45
CA ILE A 133 14.35 3.15 0.93
C ILE A 133 14.28 2.02 1.95
N HIS A 134 13.55 0.95 1.65
CA HIS A 134 13.46 -0.18 2.58
C HIS A 134 14.76 -1.00 2.60
N ARG A 135 15.48 -1.13 1.48
CA ARG A 135 16.81 -1.75 1.43
C ARG A 135 17.82 -0.99 2.27
N GLU A 136 17.90 0.33 2.06
CA GLU A 136 18.88 1.17 2.75
C GLU A 136 18.63 1.17 4.26
N VAL A 137 17.40 1.42 4.68
CA VAL A 137 17.07 1.54 6.11
C VAL A 137 17.22 0.22 6.86
N ARG A 138 16.96 -0.91 6.22
CA ARG A 138 17.02 -2.24 6.83
C ARG A 138 18.36 -2.94 6.68
N GLY A 139 19.22 -2.47 5.77
CA GLY A 139 20.45 -3.17 5.41
C GLY A 139 20.19 -4.56 4.83
N GLN A 140 19.00 -4.78 4.21
CA GLN A 140 18.54 -6.07 3.69
C GLN A 140 18.27 -5.98 2.19
N VAL A 141 18.83 -6.93 1.42
CA VAL A 141 18.66 -6.99 -0.04
C VAL A 141 18.16 -8.37 -0.46
N PRO A 142 16.96 -8.48 -1.08
CA PRO A 142 15.94 -7.42 -1.14
C PRO A 142 15.15 -7.32 0.18
N ALA A 143 14.78 -6.10 0.58
CA ALA A 143 13.74 -5.89 1.60
C ALA A 143 12.35 -5.93 0.94
N ILE A 144 12.17 -5.14 -0.13
CA ILE A 144 11.10 -5.28 -1.12
C ILE A 144 11.80 -5.55 -2.45
N SER A 145 11.49 -6.68 -3.12
CA SER A 145 12.03 -6.99 -4.43
C SER A 145 11.35 -6.19 -5.53
N GLU A 146 11.97 -6.13 -6.70
CA GLU A 146 11.43 -5.45 -7.86
C GLU A 146 10.13 -6.12 -8.34
N GLU A 147 10.07 -7.44 -8.28
CA GLU A 147 8.87 -8.24 -8.59
C GLU A 147 7.75 -7.92 -7.62
N MET A 148 8.03 -7.89 -6.31
CA MET A 148 7.05 -7.50 -5.31
C MET A 148 6.57 -6.06 -5.52
N ALA A 149 7.46 -5.12 -5.83
CA ALA A 149 7.08 -3.74 -6.12
C ALA A 149 6.16 -3.64 -7.34
N LEU A 150 6.37 -4.48 -8.36
CA LEU A 150 5.48 -4.58 -9.52
C LEU A 150 4.10 -5.15 -9.12
N GLU A 151 4.04 -6.18 -8.29
CA GLU A 151 2.78 -6.70 -7.76
C GLU A 151 2.04 -5.65 -6.91
N MET A 152 2.76 -4.93 -6.07
CA MET A 152 2.21 -3.81 -5.29
C MET A 152 1.62 -2.70 -6.17
N ALA A 153 2.22 -2.44 -7.33
CA ALA A 153 1.77 -1.44 -8.30
C ALA A 153 0.65 -1.92 -9.22
N THR A 154 0.37 -3.21 -9.28
CA THR A 154 -0.58 -3.83 -10.21
C THR A 154 -1.68 -4.60 -9.47
N ILE A 155 -1.50 -5.88 -9.19
CA ILE A 155 -2.57 -6.72 -8.62
C ILE A 155 -2.95 -6.32 -7.18
N HIS A 156 -2.00 -5.90 -6.34
CA HIS A 156 -2.32 -5.39 -5.01
C HIS A 156 -3.06 -4.04 -5.10
N GLY A 157 -2.67 -3.17 -6.07
CA GLY A 157 -3.41 -1.95 -6.38
C GLY A 157 -4.85 -2.23 -6.80
N ALA A 158 -5.05 -3.24 -7.65
CA ALA A 158 -6.37 -3.67 -8.09
C ALA A 158 -7.23 -4.19 -6.92
N ARG A 159 -6.64 -4.96 -5.98
CA ARG A 159 -7.32 -5.39 -4.75
C ARG A 159 -7.73 -4.21 -3.89
N ALA A 160 -6.82 -3.26 -3.69
CA ALA A 160 -7.07 -2.08 -2.87
C ALA A 160 -8.23 -1.20 -3.36
N VAL A 161 -8.54 -1.26 -4.66
CA VAL A 161 -9.68 -0.54 -5.25
C VAL A 161 -10.87 -1.45 -5.59
N GLY A 162 -10.85 -2.70 -5.14
CA GLY A 162 -11.95 -3.66 -5.34
C GLY A 162 -12.11 -4.17 -6.78
N MET A 163 -11.06 -4.11 -7.61
CA MET A 163 -11.13 -4.45 -9.04
C MET A 163 -10.20 -5.60 -9.46
N ALA A 164 -9.76 -6.44 -8.53
CA ALA A 164 -8.78 -7.50 -8.81
C ALA A 164 -9.26 -8.53 -9.84
N GLU A 165 -10.57 -8.74 -9.96
CA GLU A 165 -11.16 -9.62 -10.97
C GLU A 165 -11.20 -9.00 -12.38
N GLU A 166 -11.03 -7.67 -12.47
CA GLU A 166 -11.15 -6.93 -13.73
C GLU A 166 -9.81 -6.42 -14.27
N ILE A 167 -8.87 -6.04 -13.39
CA ILE A 167 -7.58 -5.43 -13.74
C ILE A 167 -6.44 -5.98 -12.89
N GLY A 168 -5.22 -5.46 -13.10
CA GLY A 168 -4.04 -5.73 -12.27
C GLY A 168 -3.20 -6.92 -12.71
N SER A 169 -3.68 -7.73 -13.68
CA SER A 169 -2.91 -8.82 -14.30
C SER A 169 -3.33 -9.02 -15.76
N LEU A 170 -2.46 -9.66 -16.54
CA LEU A 170 -2.71 -10.00 -17.95
C LEU A 170 -3.33 -11.39 -18.04
N GLU A 171 -4.66 -11.45 -17.89
CA GLU A 171 -5.42 -12.69 -17.91
C GLU A 171 -6.62 -12.61 -18.86
N VAL A 172 -7.02 -13.76 -19.42
CA VAL A 172 -8.20 -13.84 -20.29
C VAL A 172 -9.46 -13.49 -19.46
N GLY A 173 -10.24 -12.54 -19.95
CA GLY A 173 -11.47 -12.05 -19.29
C GLY A 173 -11.30 -10.75 -18.54
N LYS A 174 -10.07 -10.35 -18.21
CA LYS A 174 -9.80 -9.03 -17.63
C LYS A 174 -9.77 -7.92 -18.67
N ARG A 175 -9.89 -6.68 -18.22
CA ARG A 175 -9.76 -5.49 -19.09
C ARG A 175 -8.33 -5.37 -19.62
N ALA A 176 -8.17 -4.90 -20.84
CA ALA A 176 -6.88 -4.68 -21.47
C ALA A 176 -6.25 -3.33 -21.08
N ASP A 177 -6.14 -3.09 -19.76
CA ASP A 177 -5.39 -1.96 -19.21
C ASP A 177 -3.90 -2.31 -19.23
N ILE A 178 -3.25 -2.04 -20.37
CA ILE A 178 -1.90 -2.50 -20.68
C ILE A 178 -0.97 -1.31 -20.88
N VAL A 179 0.19 -1.35 -20.24
CA VAL A 179 1.30 -0.42 -20.46
C VAL A 179 2.41 -1.13 -21.23
N ILE A 180 2.88 -0.50 -22.30
CA ILE A 180 3.98 -1.01 -23.12
C ILE A 180 5.21 -0.15 -22.86
N HIS A 181 6.29 -0.78 -22.37
CA HIS A 181 7.56 -0.11 -22.14
C HIS A 181 8.53 -0.30 -23.31
N ASN A 182 9.21 0.78 -23.71
CA ASN A 182 10.30 0.72 -24.67
C ASN A 182 11.57 0.20 -23.97
N THR A 183 12.05 -0.96 -24.40
CA THR A 183 13.26 -1.59 -23.86
C THR A 183 14.51 -1.38 -24.75
N THR A 184 14.45 -0.49 -25.74
CA THR A 184 15.58 -0.24 -26.66
C THR A 184 16.42 0.98 -26.28
N ALA A 185 16.01 1.73 -25.26
CA ALA A 185 16.73 2.89 -24.79
C ALA A 185 18.04 2.49 -24.08
N PRO A 186 19.13 3.29 -24.19
CA PRO A 186 20.43 2.94 -23.59
C PRO A 186 20.37 2.65 -22.08
N GLU A 187 19.54 3.36 -21.34
CA GLU A 187 19.35 3.19 -19.89
C GLU A 187 18.73 1.84 -19.52
N THR A 188 18.07 1.16 -20.46
CA THR A 188 17.49 -0.17 -20.22
C THR A 188 18.47 -1.32 -20.50
N HIS A 189 19.72 -1.01 -20.83
CA HIS A 189 20.75 -2.01 -21.12
C HIS A 189 21.87 -2.02 -20.08
N PRO A 190 22.42 -3.22 -19.77
CA PRO A 190 22.07 -4.55 -20.31
C PRO A 190 20.74 -5.08 -19.73
N ALA A 191 19.95 -5.75 -20.57
CA ALA A 191 18.60 -6.23 -20.21
C ALA A 191 18.66 -7.65 -19.59
N HIS A 192 19.29 -7.79 -18.42
CA HIS A 192 19.38 -9.09 -17.72
C HIS A 192 18.11 -9.47 -16.98
N ASN A 193 17.42 -8.48 -16.41
CA ASN A 193 16.12 -8.63 -15.76
C ASN A 193 15.23 -7.45 -16.15
N LEU A 194 14.14 -7.75 -16.86
CA LEU A 194 13.23 -6.72 -17.38
C LEU A 194 12.46 -6.01 -16.25
N VAL A 195 12.12 -6.71 -15.15
CA VAL A 195 11.42 -6.12 -14.02
C VAL A 195 12.35 -5.16 -13.28
N THR A 196 13.60 -5.55 -13.06
CA THR A 196 14.62 -4.65 -12.48
C THR A 196 14.79 -3.38 -13.32
N ASN A 197 14.86 -3.52 -14.65
CA ASN A 197 14.97 -2.37 -15.54
C ASN A 197 13.70 -1.50 -15.51
N LEU A 198 12.53 -2.12 -15.45
CA LEU A 198 11.27 -1.39 -15.29
C LEU A 198 11.26 -0.53 -14.04
N VAL A 199 11.72 -1.06 -12.92
CA VAL A 199 11.70 -0.35 -11.63
C VAL A 199 12.78 0.74 -11.56
N TYR A 200 13.98 0.49 -12.10
CA TYR A 200 15.13 1.40 -11.89
C TYR A 200 15.51 2.27 -13.07
N SER A 201 15.15 1.87 -14.30
CA SER A 201 15.63 2.51 -15.52
C SER A 201 14.53 3.10 -16.40
N SER A 202 13.26 2.84 -16.11
CA SER A 202 12.14 3.27 -16.98
C SER A 202 11.37 4.50 -16.41
N LEU A 203 12.07 5.38 -15.72
CA LEU A 203 11.50 6.59 -15.09
C LEU A 203 11.40 7.76 -16.07
#